data_f27bd5f9c51ebd589f9d3b09be25c689
#
_entry.id   f27bd5f9c51ebd589f9d3b09be25c689
#
_cell.length_a   1.000
_cell.length_b   1.000
_cell.length_c   1.000
_cell.angle_alpha   90.00
_cell.angle_beta   90.00
_cell.angle_gamma   90.00
#
_symmetry.space_group_name_H-M   'P 1'
#
loop_
_entity.id
_entity.type
_entity.pdbx_description
1 polymer ?
#
loop_
_entity_poly.entity_id
_entity_poly.type
_entity_poly.pdbx_seq_one_letter_code
_entity_poly.pdbx_strand_id
1 'polypeptide(L)'
;MNKRPNIILFNPDQWRGDVLGHMGNPAALTPTLDALVQTDAVSFSRTFCQNPVCMPSRCSFMTGVYPHTWGKRTFTQSLHPERGEPNLLKELKDAGYYVYWSGKNDLIAGQETEAIEMSVSKRFQPTDADYARHGYKKMPRYRDDWRGEKDSDTSFSFYVGQYDTEGQDIYSDRDWIDVFEAIDLIKNWDRPEPFCLFMALEMPHADYGVEDPWFSMIDREKLPPRTPELPGGAPLALQKMRAVQNMESWSEERWRELRATYYGMCARVDHQLGLIVDALKESGQYDDTALICFSDHGDYTGDYGLVQKNFVGMEDALTRVPLIIKPPAGTPMKPGVRDSLTELVDLSETVYAFAQIDPAYRRFGKDLTPLLGDETLDNREIVFCESGYSKNQPECHQNTAEHVRIEAEEWDQPGPYWPSSHTNPLEEPVTHMGKVTMVRTNRYKLVLRLYEPDSFFDVQDDPKELQNRIDDPSLQAEIAHLREAFTEWLWETDSTVPFSRDAR
;
A
#
# COMPACT_ATOMS: atom_id res chain seq x y z
N MET A 1 -11.97 -34.28 1.59
CA MET A 1 -11.22 -33.04 1.22
C MET A 1 -11.47 -32.05 2.34
N ASN A 2 -10.43 -31.44 2.90
CA ASN A 2 -10.63 -30.37 3.86
C ASN A 2 -11.38 -29.26 3.18
N LYS A 3 -12.36 -28.66 3.86
CA LYS A 3 -13.09 -27.46 3.37
C LYS A 3 -12.08 -26.33 3.18
N ARG A 4 -12.06 -25.70 2.01
CA ARG A 4 -11.24 -24.51 1.78
C ARG A 4 -11.72 -23.36 2.68
N PRO A 5 -10.81 -22.59 3.29
CA PRO A 5 -11.18 -21.48 4.16
C PRO A 5 -11.79 -20.31 3.38
N ASN A 6 -12.57 -19.47 4.03
CA ASN A 6 -12.84 -18.14 3.55
C ASN A 6 -11.57 -17.29 3.60
N ILE A 7 -11.48 -16.24 2.79
CA ILE A 7 -10.33 -15.36 2.73
C ILE A 7 -10.83 -13.91 2.80
N ILE A 8 -10.23 -13.11 3.67
CA ILE A 8 -10.43 -11.65 3.69
C ILE A 8 -9.08 -10.98 3.48
N LEU A 9 -9.00 -10.17 2.43
CA LEU A 9 -7.90 -9.27 2.13
C LEU A 9 -8.34 -7.87 2.54
N PHE A 10 -7.96 -7.45 3.76
CA PHE A 10 -8.26 -6.13 4.29
C PHE A 10 -7.09 -5.20 3.97
N ASN A 11 -7.25 -4.37 2.95
CA ASN A 11 -6.20 -3.55 2.35
C ASN A 11 -6.51 -2.05 2.46
N PRO A 12 -6.23 -1.40 3.60
CA PRO A 12 -6.18 0.05 3.67
C PRO A 12 -5.06 0.61 2.79
N ASP A 13 -5.33 1.73 2.11
CA ASP A 13 -4.38 2.42 1.24
C ASP A 13 -3.46 3.33 2.06
N GLN A 14 -2.15 3.27 1.84
CA GLN A 14 -1.19 4.25 2.34
C GLN A 14 -0.93 4.20 3.86
N TRP A 15 -1.01 3.02 4.48
CA TRP A 15 -0.73 2.84 5.92
C TRP A 15 0.76 2.53 6.15
N ARG A 16 1.40 3.35 6.97
CA ARG A 16 2.82 3.20 7.35
C ARG A 16 3.04 2.00 8.26
N GLY A 17 4.12 1.25 8.03
CA GLY A 17 4.50 0.09 8.85
C GLY A 17 4.90 0.41 10.30
N ASP A 18 5.11 1.69 10.64
CA ASP A 18 5.47 2.13 12.00
C ASP A 18 4.28 2.71 12.79
N VAL A 19 3.07 2.77 12.23
CA VAL A 19 1.87 3.29 12.89
C VAL A 19 1.00 2.13 13.38
N LEU A 20 1.55 1.34 14.31
CA LEU A 20 0.93 0.16 14.93
C LEU A 20 1.30 0.11 16.42
N GLY A 21 0.31 -0.11 17.30
CA GLY A 21 0.51 -0.16 18.77
C GLY A 21 1.42 -1.31 19.19
N HIS A 22 1.18 -2.53 18.70
CA HIS A 22 2.00 -3.72 19.01
C HIS A 22 3.44 -3.63 18.49
N MET A 23 3.74 -2.68 17.61
CA MET A 23 5.10 -2.37 17.16
C MET A 23 5.81 -1.34 18.05
N GLY A 24 5.18 -0.94 19.17
CA GLY A 24 5.75 -0.03 20.14
C GLY A 24 5.57 1.46 19.84
N ASN A 25 4.70 1.83 18.90
CA ASN A 25 4.39 3.23 18.64
C ASN A 25 3.42 3.76 19.72
N PRO A 26 3.85 4.73 20.57
CA PRO A 26 3.07 5.12 21.74
C PRO A 26 1.83 5.95 21.43
N ALA A 27 1.70 6.49 20.21
CA ALA A 27 0.56 7.27 19.77
C ALA A 27 -0.39 6.49 18.85
N ALA A 28 0.02 5.35 18.32
CA ALA A 28 -0.83 4.53 17.47
C ALA A 28 -1.89 3.81 18.32
N LEU A 29 -3.15 3.99 17.95
CA LEU A 29 -4.28 3.34 18.59
C LEU A 29 -4.87 2.29 17.65
N THR A 30 -4.35 1.07 17.74
CA THR A 30 -4.73 -0.07 16.90
C THR A 30 -5.15 -1.28 17.73
N PRO A 31 -6.12 -1.12 18.65
CA PRO A 31 -6.48 -2.17 19.61
C PRO A 31 -6.95 -3.47 18.98
N THR A 32 -7.58 -3.43 17.81
CA THR A 32 -8.02 -4.64 17.09
C THR A 32 -6.84 -5.43 16.58
N LEU A 33 -5.92 -4.77 15.86
CA LEU A 33 -4.70 -5.40 15.35
C LEU A 33 -3.80 -5.90 16.50
N ASP A 34 -3.68 -5.09 17.56
CA ASP A 34 -2.88 -5.45 18.74
C ASP A 34 -3.42 -6.71 19.44
N ALA A 35 -4.75 -6.81 19.60
CA ALA A 35 -5.39 -8.00 20.15
C ALA A 35 -5.23 -9.23 19.26
N LEU A 36 -5.40 -9.08 17.94
CA LEU A 36 -5.18 -10.17 16.99
C LEU A 36 -3.74 -10.70 17.08
N VAL A 37 -2.75 -9.83 17.08
CA VAL A 37 -1.32 -10.21 17.16
C VAL A 37 -0.98 -10.85 18.50
N GLN A 38 -1.69 -10.49 19.55
CA GLN A 38 -1.49 -11.09 20.87
C GLN A 38 -2.04 -12.52 20.97
N THR A 39 -3.10 -12.86 20.20
CA THR A 39 -3.85 -14.12 20.41
C THR A 39 -3.97 -14.99 19.16
N ASP A 40 -4.20 -14.44 17.97
CA ASP A 40 -4.72 -15.16 16.81
C ASP A 40 -3.97 -14.88 15.51
N ALA A 41 -2.99 -13.99 15.50
CA ALA A 41 -2.30 -13.56 14.30
C ALA A 41 -0.79 -13.41 14.45
N VAL A 42 -0.11 -13.39 13.32
CA VAL A 42 1.30 -13.06 13.19
C VAL A 42 1.43 -11.75 12.46
N SER A 43 2.21 -10.81 13.01
CA SER A 43 2.58 -9.54 12.39
C SER A 43 4.03 -9.60 11.91
N PHE A 44 4.27 -9.21 10.67
CA PHE A 44 5.62 -9.10 10.11
C PHE A 44 6.11 -7.66 10.23
N SER A 45 7.15 -7.44 11.04
CA SER A 45 7.66 -6.09 11.34
C SER A 45 8.41 -5.43 10.18
N ARG A 46 8.85 -6.24 9.21
CA ARG A 46 9.72 -5.85 8.10
C ARG A 46 9.18 -6.33 6.76
N THR A 47 7.96 -5.91 6.46
CA THR A 47 7.33 -6.14 5.14
C THR A 47 7.54 -4.93 4.25
N PHE A 48 7.94 -5.16 3.01
CA PHE A 48 8.19 -4.11 2.04
C PHE A 48 7.32 -4.27 0.80
N CYS A 49 6.78 -3.15 0.32
CA CYS A 49 6.08 -3.10 -0.96
C CYS A 49 7.09 -3.08 -2.13
N GLN A 50 6.65 -3.50 -3.31
CA GLN A 50 7.50 -3.54 -4.49
C GLN A 50 7.52 -2.24 -5.27
N ASN A 51 6.63 -1.31 -4.90
CA ASN A 51 6.58 0.04 -5.46
C ASN A 51 5.91 0.98 -4.45
N PRO A 52 6.39 2.21 -4.24
CA PRO A 52 5.87 3.12 -3.22
C PRO A 52 4.59 3.85 -3.63
N VAL A 53 3.86 3.36 -4.65
CA VAL A 53 2.56 3.92 -5.08
C VAL A 53 1.54 2.82 -5.38
N CYS A 54 0.25 3.16 -5.29
CA CYS A 54 -0.88 2.24 -5.22
C CYS A 54 -0.93 1.24 -6.40
N MET A 55 -1.12 1.72 -7.63
CA MET A 55 -1.40 0.83 -8.77
C MET A 55 -0.28 -0.19 -9.03
N PRO A 56 1.00 0.18 -9.16
CA PRO A 56 2.06 -0.81 -9.39
C PRO A 56 2.28 -1.73 -8.19
N SER A 57 2.14 -1.24 -6.94
CA SER A 57 2.18 -2.10 -5.77
C SER A 57 1.04 -3.13 -5.79
N ARG A 58 -0.20 -2.69 -6.08
CA ARG A 58 -1.37 -3.57 -6.17
C ARG A 58 -1.23 -4.60 -7.29
N CYS A 59 -0.74 -4.20 -8.46
CA CYS A 59 -0.42 -5.14 -9.53
C CYS A 59 0.59 -6.19 -9.05
N SER A 60 1.63 -5.77 -8.32
CA SER A 60 2.70 -6.64 -7.86
C SER A 60 2.20 -7.68 -6.85
N PHE A 61 1.54 -7.28 -5.77
CA PHE A 61 1.08 -8.23 -4.76
C PHE A 61 -0.09 -9.12 -5.23
N MET A 62 -0.90 -8.65 -6.18
CA MET A 62 -1.99 -9.45 -6.76
C MET A 62 -1.51 -10.47 -7.81
N THR A 63 -0.31 -10.32 -8.30
CA THR A 63 0.27 -11.24 -9.29
C THR A 63 1.44 -12.05 -8.76
N GLY A 64 2.06 -11.65 -7.65
CA GLY A 64 3.32 -12.22 -7.19
C GLY A 64 4.51 -11.90 -8.10
N VAL A 65 4.41 -10.82 -8.91
CA VAL A 65 5.40 -10.45 -9.94
C VAL A 65 5.93 -9.04 -9.68
N TYR A 66 7.24 -8.84 -9.85
CA TYR A 66 7.84 -7.52 -9.68
C TYR A 66 7.42 -6.55 -10.79
N PRO A 67 7.36 -5.23 -10.50
CA PRO A 67 6.89 -4.22 -11.45
C PRO A 67 7.65 -4.21 -12.79
N HIS A 68 8.98 -4.43 -12.79
CA HIS A 68 9.78 -4.42 -14.02
C HIS A 68 9.47 -5.60 -14.96
N THR A 69 9.10 -6.76 -14.40
CA THR A 69 8.89 -8.00 -15.17
C THR A 69 7.79 -7.84 -16.23
N TRP A 70 6.71 -7.11 -15.89
CA TRP A 70 5.59 -6.83 -16.80
C TRP A 70 5.45 -5.35 -17.15
N GLY A 71 6.39 -4.51 -16.71
CA GLY A 71 6.38 -3.08 -16.98
C GLY A 71 5.32 -2.29 -16.22
N LYS A 72 4.71 -2.85 -15.17
CA LYS A 72 3.67 -2.19 -14.35
C LYS A 72 4.31 -1.29 -13.29
N ARG A 73 4.91 -0.17 -13.72
CA ARG A 73 5.73 0.70 -12.86
C ARG A 73 5.10 2.03 -12.46
N THR A 74 3.99 2.40 -13.10
CA THR A 74 3.34 3.71 -12.94
C THR A 74 1.84 3.58 -12.81
N PHE A 75 1.14 4.66 -12.49
CA PHE A 75 -0.33 4.71 -12.39
C PHE A 75 -1.07 4.45 -13.69
N THR A 76 -0.40 4.45 -14.82
CA THR A 76 -1.04 4.27 -16.12
C THR A 76 -1.00 2.83 -16.63
N GLN A 77 -0.52 1.89 -15.81
CA GLN A 77 -0.24 0.52 -16.22
C GLN A 77 -0.90 -0.50 -15.28
N SER A 78 -2.22 -0.57 -15.33
CA SER A 78 -3.02 -1.57 -14.62
C SER A 78 -2.99 -2.94 -15.28
N LEU A 79 -3.59 -3.94 -14.64
CA LEU A 79 -3.73 -5.29 -15.18
C LEU A 79 -4.84 -5.38 -16.23
N HIS A 80 -4.62 -6.29 -17.20
CA HIS A 80 -5.51 -6.59 -18.32
C HIS A 80 -5.87 -8.08 -18.36
N PRO A 81 -6.75 -8.59 -17.48
CA PRO A 81 -7.17 -9.99 -17.47
C PRO A 81 -7.75 -10.47 -18.80
N GLU A 82 -8.39 -9.58 -19.56
CA GLU A 82 -8.92 -9.86 -20.90
C GLU A 82 -7.83 -10.15 -21.95
N ARG A 83 -6.57 -9.81 -21.62
CA ARG A 83 -5.39 -10.14 -22.44
C ARG A 83 -4.62 -11.34 -21.89
N GLY A 84 -5.18 -12.03 -20.88
CA GLY A 84 -4.56 -13.20 -20.27
C GLY A 84 -3.61 -12.88 -19.11
N GLU A 85 -3.55 -11.64 -18.62
CA GLU A 85 -2.77 -11.33 -17.42
C GLU A 85 -3.47 -11.93 -16.18
N PRO A 86 -2.81 -12.85 -15.45
CA PRO A 86 -3.37 -13.46 -14.25
C PRO A 86 -3.37 -12.48 -13.07
N ASN A 87 -4.26 -12.71 -12.11
CA ASN A 87 -4.24 -12.05 -10.82
C ASN A 87 -4.90 -12.91 -9.76
N LEU A 88 -4.55 -12.69 -8.51
CA LEU A 88 -5.03 -13.46 -7.37
C LEU A 88 -6.55 -13.61 -7.32
N LEU A 89 -7.31 -12.54 -7.61
CA LEU A 89 -8.77 -12.58 -7.55
C LEU A 89 -9.35 -13.50 -8.62
N LYS A 90 -8.81 -13.42 -9.85
CA LYS A 90 -9.20 -14.29 -10.96
C LYS A 90 -8.90 -15.75 -10.65
N GLU A 91 -7.70 -16.05 -10.17
CA GLU A 91 -7.29 -17.41 -9.86
C GLU A 91 -8.15 -18.02 -8.74
N LEU A 92 -8.53 -17.24 -7.71
CA LEU A 92 -9.46 -17.68 -6.68
C LEU A 92 -10.86 -17.93 -7.24
N LYS A 93 -11.37 -17.04 -8.10
CA LYS A 93 -12.67 -17.21 -8.75
C LYS A 93 -12.70 -18.48 -9.61
N ASP A 94 -11.67 -18.69 -10.43
CA ASP A 94 -11.56 -19.87 -11.29
C ASP A 94 -11.43 -21.15 -10.47
N ALA A 95 -10.88 -21.08 -9.25
CA ALA A 95 -10.82 -22.17 -8.28
C ALA A 95 -12.15 -22.39 -7.52
N GLY A 96 -13.18 -21.62 -7.78
CA GLY A 96 -14.52 -21.78 -7.21
C GLY A 96 -14.81 -20.98 -5.95
N TYR A 97 -14.03 -19.92 -5.67
CA TYR A 97 -14.39 -18.95 -4.66
C TYR A 97 -15.45 -17.96 -5.19
N TYR A 98 -16.35 -17.51 -4.31
CA TYR A 98 -17.11 -16.30 -4.57
C TYR A 98 -16.26 -15.09 -4.23
N VAL A 99 -15.74 -14.40 -5.25
CA VAL A 99 -14.88 -13.26 -5.06
C VAL A 99 -15.71 -11.98 -5.06
N TYR A 100 -15.70 -11.28 -3.93
CA TYR A 100 -16.33 -9.98 -3.75
C TYR A 100 -15.25 -8.91 -3.57
N TRP A 101 -15.33 -7.86 -4.38
CA TRP A 101 -14.39 -6.73 -4.31
C TRP A 101 -15.14 -5.43 -4.03
N SER A 102 -14.82 -4.76 -2.92
CA SER A 102 -15.26 -3.41 -2.58
C SER A 102 -14.09 -2.44 -2.51
N GLY A 103 -14.38 -1.14 -2.51
CA GLY A 103 -13.38 -0.10 -2.35
C GLY A 103 -12.70 0.32 -3.66
N LYS A 104 -11.48 0.80 -3.54
CA LYS A 104 -10.67 1.43 -4.60
C LYS A 104 -10.30 0.46 -5.73
N ASN A 105 -10.25 0.97 -6.96
CA ASN A 105 -9.72 0.20 -8.10
C ASN A 105 -8.47 0.89 -8.68
N ASP A 106 -7.31 0.49 -8.16
CA ASP A 106 -5.99 0.77 -8.73
C ASP A 106 -5.33 -0.54 -9.14
N LEU A 107 -6.08 -1.45 -9.77
CA LEU A 107 -5.60 -2.78 -10.11
C LEU A 107 -5.91 -3.18 -11.58
N ILE A 108 -7.16 -3.04 -12.00
CA ILE A 108 -7.65 -3.50 -13.31
C ILE A 108 -8.12 -2.30 -14.13
N ALA A 109 -7.81 -2.30 -15.42
CA ALA A 109 -8.20 -1.22 -16.32
C ALA A 109 -9.71 -1.01 -16.37
N GLY A 110 -10.14 0.26 -16.22
CA GLY A 110 -11.55 0.66 -16.20
C GLY A 110 -12.26 0.42 -14.88
N GLN A 111 -13.51 0.84 -14.75
CA GLN A 111 -14.28 0.76 -13.50
C GLN A 111 -15.37 -0.32 -13.52
N GLU A 112 -15.98 -0.54 -14.66
CA GLU A 112 -17.01 -1.57 -14.90
C GLU A 112 -16.73 -2.22 -16.25
N THR A 113 -15.83 -3.18 -16.29
CA THR A 113 -15.34 -3.78 -17.52
C THR A 113 -15.42 -5.30 -17.46
N GLU A 114 -15.45 -5.93 -18.63
CA GLU A 114 -15.31 -7.38 -18.78
C GLU A 114 -14.08 -7.92 -18.02
N ALA A 115 -13.00 -7.14 -17.99
CA ALA A 115 -11.78 -7.48 -17.24
C ALA A 115 -12.04 -7.64 -15.73
N ILE A 116 -12.88 -6.78 -15.13
CA ILE A 116 -13.29 -6.89 -13.73
C ILE A 116 -14.19 -8.10 -13.53
N GLU A 117 -15.18 -8.29 -14.41
CA GLU A 117 -16.09 -9.46 -14.36
C GLU A 117 -15.35 -10.79 -14.51
N MET A 118 -14.27 -10.82 -15.29
CA MET A 118 -13.40 -12.00 -15.36
C MET A 118 -12.72 -12.32 -14.01
N SER A 119 -12.38 -11.30 -13.23
CA SER A 119 -11.60 -11.45 -12.00
C SER A 119 -12.45 -11.63 -10.75
N VAL A 120 -13.69 -11.15 -10.72
CA VAL A 120 -14.55 -11.19 -9.52
C VAL A 120 -15.95 -11.71 -9.80
N SER A 121 -16.60 -12.24 -8.76
CA SER A 121 -18.03 -12.63 -8.81
C SER A 121 -18.94 -11.43 -8.62
N LYS A 122 -18.51 -10.46 -7.82
CA LYS A 122 -19.22 -9.19 -7.60
C LYS A 122 -18.22 -8.05 -7.35
N ARG A 123 -18.35 -6.98 -8.12
CA ARG A 123 -17.76 -5.68 -7.82
C ARG A 123 -18.81 -4.83 -7.13
N PHE A 124 -18.51 -4.35 -5.92
CA PHE A 124 -19.39 -3.44 -5.21
C PHE A 124 -18.92 -1.99 -5.40
N GLN A 125 -19.87 -1.14 -5.75
CA GLN A 125 -19.71 0.30 -5.86
C GLN A 125 -20.91 0.93 -5.15
N PRO A 126 -20.75 1.64 -4.02
CA PRO A 126 -21.86 2.15 -3.24
C PRO A 126 -22.66 3.21 -4.01
N THR A 127 -23.98 3.09 -3.97
CA THR A 127 -24.95 4.06 -4.47
C THR A 127 -25.61 4.79 -3.30
N ASP A 128 -26.25 5.91 -3.55
CA ASP A 128 -27.01 6.64 -2.51
C ASP A 128 -28.06 5.75 -1.81
N ALA A 129 -28.60 4.75 -2.52
CA ALA A 129 -29.52 3.78 -1.95
C ALA A 129 -28.84 2.86 -0.91
N ASP A 130 -27.56 2.53 -1.11
CA ASP A 130 -26.80 1.71 -0.15
C ASP A 130 -26.53 2.49 1.14
N TYR A 131 -26.18 3.78 1.03
CA TYR A 131 -26.07 4.66 2.21
C TYR A 131 -27.40 4.73 2.97
N ALA A 132 -28.51 5.00 2.25
CA ALA A 132 -29.82 5.10 2.87
C ALA A 132 -30.28 3.78 3.53
N ARG A 133 -29.94 2.62 2.94
CA ARG A 133 -30.23 1.29 3.52
C ARG A 133 -29.57 1.08 4.87
N HIS A 134 -28.36 1.60 5.07
CA HIS A 134 -27.65 1.58 6.33
C HIS A 134 -28.00 2.74 7.28
N GLY A 135 -28.93 3.62 6.88
CA GLY A 135 -29.43 4.71 7.70
C GLY A 135 -28.59 6.00 7.60
N TYR A 136 -27.71 6.11 6.62
CA TYR A 136 -26.82 7.24 6.45
C TYR A 136 -27.13 8.06 5.19
N LYS A 137 -26.71 9.33 5.23
CA LYS A 137 -26.59 10.20 4.07
C LYS A 137 -25.13 10.18 3.63
N LYS A 138 -24.86 9.96 2.36
CA LYS A 138 -23.51 10.03 1.81
C LYS A 138 -22.89 11.40 2.09
N MET A 139 -21.74 11.40 2.72
CA MET A 139 -20.95 12.62 2.93
C MET A 139 -20.16 12.97 1.67
N PRO A 140 -19.97 14.27 1.40
CA PRO A 140 -19.16 14.70 0.28
C PRO A 140 -17.70 14.27 0.52
N ARG A 141 -16.97 13.98 -0.55
CA ARG A 141 -15.51 13.91 -0.46
C ARG A 141 -15.01 15.35 -0.30
N TYR A 142 -14.10 15.59 0.66
CA TYR A 142 -13.42 16.87 0.75
C TYR A 142 -12.52 17.02 -0.48
N ARG A 143 -12.98 17.77 -1.45
CA ARG A 143 -12.23 18.14 -2.65
C ARG A 143 -11.81 19.58 -2.51
N ASP A 144 -10.50 19.82 -2.42
CA ASP A 144 -9.88 21.13 -2.55
C ASP A 144 -10.18 22.20 -1.47
N ASP A 145 -11.09 21.97 -0.54
CA ASP A 145 -11.40 22.92 0.55
C ASP A 145 -10.17 23.23 1.43
N TRP A 146 -9.20 22.31 1.46
CA TRP A 146 -7.95 22.45 2.19
C TRP A 146 -6.87 23.24 1.44
N ARG A 147 -7.01 23.46 0.12
CA ARG A 147 -5.94 24.00 -0.72
C ARG A 147 -5.58 25.45 -0.38
N GLY A 148 -6.53 26.27 0.05
CA GLY A 148 -6.29 27.69 0.21
C GLY A 148 -6.01 28.40 -1.13
N GLU A 149 -5.30 29.54 -1.06
CA GLU A 149 -4.91 30.29 -2.27
C GLU A 149 -3.80 29.53 -3.02
N LYS A 150 -3.75 29.76 -4.34
CA LYS A 150 -2.69 29.20 -5.19
C LYS A 150 -1.31 29.58 -4.67
N ASP A 151 -0.38 28.64 -4.67
CA ASP A 151 1.00 28.79 -4.20
C ASP A 151 1.12 29.13 -2.69
N SER A 152 0.03 29.00 -1.91
CA SER A 152 0.10 29.07 -0.45
C SER A 152 0.77 27.81 0.12
N ASP A 153 1.14 27.87 1.40
CA ASP A 153 1.70 26.72 2.15
C ASP A 153 0.66 25.63 2.48
N THR A 154 -0.58 25.80 2.02
CA THR A 154 -1.66 24.81 2.10
C THR A 154 -2.01 24.21 0.76
N SER A 155 -1.58 24.79 -0.37
CA SER A 155 -1.98 24.37 -1.72
C SER A 155 -1.85 22.86 -1.97
N PHE A 156 -0.89 22.20 -1.33
CA PHE A 156 -0.61 20.77 -1.44
C PHE A 156 -0.42 20.07 -0.09
N SER A 157 -1.05 20.59 0.96
CA SER A 157 -0.97 20.00 2.30
C SER A 157 -1.85 18.76 2.45
N PHE A 158 -2.94 18.67 1.70
CA PHE A 158 -3.98 17.65 1.86
C PHE A 158 -4.56 17.61 3.29
N TYR A 159 -4.38 18.67 4.08
CA TYR A 159 -4.76 18.69 5.47
C TYR A 159 -6.13 19.33 5.66
N VAL A 160 -7.11 18.53 6.02
CA VAL A 160 -8.49 18.93 6.37
C VAL A 160 -8.65 19.06 7.90
N GLY A 161 -8.11 18.09 8.64
CA GLY A 161 -8.30 18.02 10.09
C GLY A 161 -9.56 17.25 10.49
N GLN A 162 -10.38 17.84 11.34
CA GLN A 162 -11.62 17.20 11.82
C GLN A 162 -12.74 17.29 10.78
N TYR A 163 -13.32 16.14 10.42
CA TYR A 163 -14.51 16.11 9.58
C TYR A 163 -15.77 16.47 10.35
N ASP A 164 -16.62 17.30 9.75
CA ASP A 164 -17.99 17.54 10.21
C ASP A 164 -18.92 16.45 9.69
N THR A 165 -19.54 15.70 10.59
CA THR A 165 -20.47 14.62 10.25
C THR A 165 -21.90 15.10 9.91
N GLU A 166 -22.15 16.41 9.92
CA GLU A 166 -23.50 17.01 9.73
C GLU A 166 -24.56 16.39 10.65
N GLY A 167 -24.15 16.00 11.87
CA GLY A 167 -25.02 15.42 12.90
C GLY A 167 -25.24 13.90 12.78
N GLN A 168 -24.56 13.22 11.90
CA GLN A 168 -24.46 11.76 11.90
C GLN A 168 -23.42 11.30 12.94
N ASP A 169 -23.48 10.04 13.35
CA ASP A 169 -22.52 9.46 14.30
C ASP A 169 -21.16 9.11 13.67
N ILE A 170 -21.11 9.02 12.34
CA ILE A 170 -19.90 8.80 11.55
C ILE A 170 -19.86 9.77 10.36
N TYR A 171 -18.66 9.99 9.82
CA TYR A 171 -18.49 10.58 8.50
C TYR A 171 -18.70 9.49 7.46
N SER A 172 -19.94 9.32 6.98
CA SER A 172 -20.36 8.21 6.12
C SER A 172 -19.81 8.34 4.70
N ASP A 173 -18.52 8.12 4.58
CA ASP A 173 -17.81 7.98 3.31
C ASP A 173 -17.98 6.56 2.71
N ARG A 174 -17.24 6.31 1.64
CA ARG A 174 -17.26 5.03 0.96
C ARG A 174 -16.80 3.87 1.84
N ASP A 175 -15.72 4.05 2.60
CA ASP A 175 -15.12 2.97 3.40
C ASP A 175 -16.11 2.43 4.43
N TRP A 176 -16.93 3.30 5.04
CA TRP A 176 -17.98 2.85 5.96
C TRP A 176 -19.00 1.95 5.28
N ILE A 177 -19.45 2.31 4.09
CA ILE A 177 -20.44 1.50 3.38
C ILE A 177 -19.83 0.20 2.86
N ASP A 178 -18.59 0.22 2.40
CA ASP A 178 -17.86 -0.99 2.03
C ASP A 178 -17.75 -1.98 3.21
N VAL A 179 -17.52 -1.48 4.43
CA VAL A 179 -17.47 -2.27 5.66
C VAL A 179 -18.84 -2.84 6.03
N PHE A 180 -19.90 -2.02 6.00
CA PHE A 180 -21.25 -2.49 6.32
C PHE A 180 -21.74 -3.56 5.33
N GLU A 181 -21.46 -3.41 4.05
CA GLU A 181 -21.76 -4.43 3.03
C GLU A 181 -20.99 -5.73 3.26
N ALA A 182 -19.73 -5.65 3.65
CA ALA A 182 -18.94 -6.82 3.98
C ALA A 182 -19.51 -7.54 5.22
N ILE A 183 -19.94 -6.80 6.24
CA ILE A 183 -20.61 -7.36 7.43
C ILE A 183 -21.92 -8.06 7.04
N ASP A 184 -22.74 -7.42 6.20
CA ASP A 184 -23.98 -8.01 5.71
C ASP A 184 -23.70 -9.30 4.92
N LEU A 185 -22.68 -9.31 4.07
CA LEU A 185 -22.28 -10.50 3.34
C LEU A 185 -21.82 -11.62 4.27
N ILE A 186 -20.96 -11.32 5.24
CA ILE A 186 -20.47 -12.30 6.22
C ILE A 186 -21.63 -12.92 7.02
N LYS A 187 -22.51 -12.08 7.57
CA LYS A 187 -23.62 -12.53 8.42
C LYS A 187 -24.69 -13.34 7.67
N ASN A 188 -24.87 -13.08 6.40
CA ASN A 188 -25.89 -13.73 5.56
C ASN A 188 -25.31 -14.75 4.57
N TRP A 189 -24.05 -15.17 4.75
CA TRP A 189 -23.43 -16.14 3.85
C TRP A 189 -24.04 -17.53 4.02
N ASP A 190 -24.83 -17.95 3.03
CA ASP A 190 -25.54 -19.22 3.02
C ASP A 190 -25.16 -20.15 1.84
N ARG A 191 -24.07 -19.81 1.13
CA ARG A 191 -23.59 -20.51 -0.07
C ARG A 191 -22.60 -21.62 0.29
N PRO A 192 -22.55 -22.71 -0.52
CA PRO A 192 -21.62 -23.81 -0.30
C PRO A 192 -20.15 -23.49 -0.61
N GLU A 193 -19.90 -22.56 -1.55
CA GLU A 193 -18.56 -22.13 -1.90
C GLU A 193 -17.97 -21.18 -0.85
N PRO A 194 -16.65 -21.20 -0.63
CA PRO A 194 -16.00 -20.20 0.22
C PRO A 194 -16.00 -18.81 -0.45
N PHE A 195 -16.00 -17.75 0.35
CA PHE A 195 -15.84 -16.39 -0.18
C PHE A 195 -14.39 -15.93 -0.09
N CYS A 196 -14.03 -15.01 -1.01
CA CYS A 196 -12.90 -14.12 -0.88
C CYS A 196 -13.42 -12.67 -0.89
N LEU A 197 -13.21 -11.94 0.20
CA LEU A 197 -13.49 -10.52 0.29
C LEU A 197 -12.20 -9.73 0.07
N PHE A 198 -12.12 -8.96 -1.00
CA PHE A 198 -11.09 -7.96 -1.19
C PHE A 198 -11.66 -6.58 -0.85
N MET A 199 -11.23 -6.04 0.29
CA MET A 199 -11.65 -4.75 0.82
C MET A 199 -10.51 -3.75 0.62
N ALA A 200 -10.56 -3.01 -0.48
CA ALA A 200 -9.55 -2.02 -0.84
C ALA A 200 -9.97 -0.63 -0.34
N LEU A 201 -9.81 -0.36 0.96
CA LEU A 201 -10.24 0.87 1.59
C LEU A 201 -9.40 2.07 1.13
N GLU A 202 -10.00 3.26 1.15
CA GLU A 202 -9.31 4.50 0.81
C GLU A 202 -8.45 5.01 1.98
N MET A 203 -8.95 4.98 3.22
CA MET A 203 -8.16 5.42 4.37
C MET A 203 -7.04 4.44 4.74
N PRO A 204 -5.92 4.97 5.27
CA PRO A 204 -5.57 6.36 5.60
C PRO A 204 -4.93 7.18 4.45
N HIS A 205 -5.21 6.86 3.18
CA HIS A 205 -4.82 7.74 2.06
C HIS A 205 -5.40 9.14 2.26
N ALA A 206 -4.63 10.18 1.97
CA ALA A 206 -5.09 11.55 2.09
C ALA A 206 -6.32 11.81 1.14
N ASP A 207 -7.20 12.75 1.46
CA ASP A 207 -6.95 13.93 2.31
C ASP A 207 -6.85 13.56 3.79
N TYR A 208 -5.94 14.25 4.54
CA TYR A 208 -5.78 13.99 5.97
C TYR A 208 -6.93 14.62 6.75
N GLY A 209 -7.93 13.83 7.01
CA GLY A 209 -9.11 14.22 7.74
C GLY A 209 -9.82 13.02 8.33
N VAL A 210 -10.39 13.18 9.52
CA VAL A 210 -11.17 12.15 10.19
C VAL A 210 -12.16 12.77 11.18
N GLU A 211 -13.30 12.12 11.38
CA GLU A 211 -14.30 12.52 12.35
C GLU A 211 -13.93 12.12 13.78
N ASP A 212 -14.61 12.70 14.76
CA ASP A 212 -14.58 12.22 16.15
C ASP A 212 -15.28 10.85 16.26
N PRO A 213 -14.83 9.98 17.20
CA PRO A 213 -13.83 10.27 18.23
C PRO A 213 -12.37 10.15 17.75
N TRP A 214 -12.13 9.64 16.56
CA TRP A 214 -10.77 9.31 16.07
C TRP A 214 -9.87 10.54 15.93
N PHE A 215 -10.43 11.71 15.58
CA PHE A 215 -9.65 12.95 15.53
C PHE A 215 -9.12 13.36 16.91
N SER A 216 -9.99 13.37 17.92
CA SER A 216 -9.64 13.88 19.26
C SER A 216 -8.92 12.87 20.15
N MET A 217 -9.03 11.56 19.88
CA MET A 217 -8.49 10.52 20.77
C MET A 217 -6.96 10.36 20.70
N ILE A 218 -6.31 10.86 19.66
CA ILE A 218 -4.86 10.76 19.51
C ILE A 218 -4.15 11.74 20.45
N ASP A 219 -3.32 11.22 21.33
CA ASP A 219 -2.48 12.02 22.23
C ASP A 219 -1.31 12.63 21.45
N ARG A 220 -1.41 13.94 21.15
CA ARG A 220 -0.42 14.70 20.39
C ARG A 220 0.96 14.69 21.02
N GLU A 221 1.06 14.59 22.34
CA GLU A 221 2.34 14.60 23.06
C GLU A 221 3.06 13.25 22.98
N LYS A 222 2.36 12.18 22.63
CA LYS A 222 2.95 10.85 22.41
C LYS A 222 3.44 10.61 20.99
N LEU A 223 3.14 11.51 20.04
CA LEU A 223 3.60 11.34 18.67
C LEU A 223 5.14 11.29 18.60
N PRO A 224 5.73 10.28 17.96
CA PRO A 224 7.15 10.27 17.72
C PRO A 224 7.59 11.50 16.94
N PRO A 225 8.79 12.05 17.18
CA PRO A 225 9.27 13.19 16.40
C PRO A 225 9.40 12.83 14.93
N ARG A 226 8.96 13.73 14.05
CA ARG A 226 9.12 13.53 12.60
C ARG A 226 10.59 13.43 12.21
N THR A 227 10.86 12.76 11.13
CA THR A 227 12.18 12.74 10.51
C THR A 227 12.47 14.11 9.91
N PRO A 228 13.58 14.76 10.27
CA PRO A 228 13.93 16.05 9.71
C PRO A 228 14.28 15.94 8.23
N GLU A 229 14.41 17.08 7.58
CA GLU A 229 14.90 17.15 6.22
C GLU A 229 16.32 16.57 6.10
N LEU A 230 16.61 15.95 4.94
CA LEU A 230 17.91 15.35 4.70
C LEU A 230 19.03 16.41 4.68
N PRO A 231 19.99 16.34 5.57
CA PRO A 231 21.16 17.22 5.53
C PRO A 231 22.03 16.87 4.32
N GLY A 232 22.46 17.88 3.57
CA GLY A 232 23.48 17.68 2.54
C GLY A 232 23.02 17.21 1.17
N GLY A 233 21.72 17.28 0.89
CA GLY A 233 21.19 17.08 -0.45
C GLY A 233 20.31 15.83 -0.57
N ALA A 234 19.01 16.04 -0.50
CA ALA A 234 18.03 15.03 -0.86
C ALA A 234 18.09 14.71 -2.37
N PRO A 235 17.62 13.54 -2.81
CA PRO A 235 17.38 13.27 -4.23
C PRO A 235 16.54 14.39 -4.88
N LEU A 236 16.80 14.68 -6.14
CA LEU A 236 16.17 15.79 -6.86
C LEU A 236 14.64 15.71 -6.84
N ALA A 237 14.09 14.49 -6.92
CA ALA A 237 12.64 14.29 -6.82
C ALA A 237 12.05 14.79 -5.50
N LEU A 238 12.70 14.51 -4.37
CA LEU A 238 12.26 14.97 -3.05
C LEU A 238 12.40 16.48 -2.92
N GLN A 239 13.49 17.06 -3.44
CA GLN A 239 13.67 18.52 -3.47
C GLN A 239 12.57 19.23 -4.26
N LYS A 240 12.25 18.70 -5.46
CA LYS A 240 11.17 19.25 -6.30
C LYS A 240 9.79 19.11 -5.65
N MET A 241 9.51 17.94 -5.06
CA MET A 241 8.25 17.70 -4.34
C MET A 241 8.09 18.68 -3.18
N ARG A 242 9.14 18.88 -2.38
CA ARG A 242 9.14 19.84 -1.28
C ARG A 242 8.88 21.27 -1.77
N ALA A 243 9.55 21.69 -2.84
CA ALA A 243 9.35 23.00 -3.43
C ALA A 243 7.91 23.22 -3.92
N VAL A 244 7.27 22.17 -4.49
CA VAL A 244 5.86 22.24 -4.93
C VAL A 244 4.92 22.25 -3.74
N GLN A 245 5.16 21.42 -2.72
CA GLN A 245 4.31 21.38 -1.53
C GLN A 245 4.40 22.65 -0.69
N ASN A 246 5.52 23.39 -0.78
CA ASN A 246 5.73 24.72 -0.18
C ASN A 246 5.38 24.80 1.32
N MET A 247 5.67 23.74 2.07
CA MET A 247 5.29 23.62 3.49
C MET A 247 6.44 23.95 4.46
N GLU A 248 7.52 24.58 3.99
CA GLU A 248 8.68 24.92 4.82
C GLU A 248 8.35 25.90 5.95
N SER A 249 7.30 26.72 5.78
CA SER A 249 6.81 27.66 6.80
C SER A 249 6.03 26.98 7.96
N TRP A 250 5.69 25.70 7.82
CA TRP A 250 4.86 25.02 8.81
C TRP A 250 5.60 24.84 10.13
N SER A 251 4.96 25.26 11.22
CA SER A 251 5.46 25.01 12.57
C SER A 251 5.39 23.51 12.93
N GLU A 252 6.21 23.07 13.88
CA GLU A 252 6.14 21.70 14.40
C GLU A 252 4.77 21.36 15.02
N GLU A 253 4.04 22.36 15.54
CA GLU A 253 2.69 22.18 16.03
C GLU A 253 1.72 21.84 14.89
N ARG A 254 1.82 22.52 13.75
CA ARG A 254 0.98 22.24 12.58
C ARG A 254 1.30 20.86 11.97
N TRP A 255 2.56 20.50 11.89
CA TRP A 255 2.98 19.15 11.53
C TRP A 255 2.44 18.10 12.49
N ARG A 256 2.44 18.39 13.78
CA ARG A 256 1.90 17.51 14.81
C ARG A 256 0.40 17.26 14.63
N GLU A 257 -0.38 18.28 14.30
CA GLU A 257 -1.82 18.15 14.03
C GLU A 257 -2.09 17.29 12.78
N LEU A 258 -1.38 17.51 11.67
CA LEU A 258 -1.49 16.66 10.50
C LEU A 258 -1.17 15.18 10.84
N ARG A 259 -0.09 14.94 11.57
CA ARG A 259 0.29 13.59 12.00
C ARG A 259 -0.73 12.96 12.92
N ALA A 260 -1.24 13.71 13.89
CA ALA A 260 -2.31 13.23 14.78
C ALA A 260 -3.56 12.84 13.99
N THR A 261 -3.93 13.63 12.99
CA THR A 261 -5.06 13.34 12.11
C THR A 261 -4.84 12.04 11.34
N TYR A 262 -3.67 11.82 10.74
CA TYR A 262 -3.32 10.57 10.07
C TYR A 262 -3.39 9.36 11.02
N TYR A 263 -2.90 9.48 12.25
CA TYR A 263 -3.01 8.43 13.27
C TYR A 263 -4.47 8.17 13.65
N GLY A 264 -5.31 9.21 13.68
CA GLY A 264 -6.76 9.08 13.86
C GLY A 264 -7.41 8.30 12.71
N MET A 265 -7.00 8.58 11.46
CA MET A 265 -7.46 7.80 10.30
C MET A 265 -7.09 6.32 10.43
N CYS A 266 -5.86 6.01 10.86
CA CYS A 266 -5.44 4.64 11.14
C CYS A 266 -6.28 3.98 12.24
N ALA A 267 -6.56 4.71 13.33
CA ALA A 267 -7.39 4.22 14.42
C ALA A 267 -8.84 3.93 13.99
N ARG A 268 -9.40 4.75 13.10
CA ARG A 268 -10.70 4.50 12.48
C ARG A 268 -10.71 3.20 11.66
N VAL A 269 -9.69 3.00 10.84
CA VAL A 269 -9.56 1.79 10.01
C VAL A 269 -9.39 0.54 10.88
N ASP A 270 -8.63 0.62 11.98
CA ASP A 270 -8.52 -0.46 12.97
C ASP A 270 -9.89 -0.80 13.60
N HIS A 271 -10.69 0.24 13.93
CA HIS A 271 -12.05 0.03 14.42
C HIS A 271 -12.94 -0.65 13.37
N GLN A 272 -12.87 -0.24 12.11
CA GLN A 272 -13.61 -0.87 11.00
C GLN A 272 -13.22 -2.35 10.84
N LEU A 273 -11.94 -2.70 11.00
CA LEU A 273 -11.49 -4.08 11.06
C LEU A 273 -12.12 -4.83 12.24
N GLY A 274 -12.23 -4.18 13.41
CA GLY A 274 -12.89 -4.75 14.58
C GLY A 274 -14.32 -5.19 14.29
N LEU A 275 -15.10 -4.37 13.59
CA LEU A 275 -16.46 -4.71 13.17
C LEU A 275 -16.52 -5.95 12.25
N ILE A 276 -15.55 -6.12 11.35
CA ILE A 276 -15.42 -7.30 10.49
C ILE A 276 -15.10 -8.54 11.33
N VAL A 277 -14.16 -8.42 12.28
CA VAL A 277 -13.79 -9.51 13.19
C VAL A 277 -14.99 -9.95 14.03
N ASP A 278 -15.77 -9.01 14.53
CA ASP A 278 -16.98 -9.28 15.32
C ASP A 278 -18.04 -9.99 14.46
N ALA A 279 -18.26 -9.53 13.22
CA ALA A 279 -19.19 -10.18 12.29
C ALA A 279 -18.79 -11.63 11.99
N LEU A 280 -17.49 -11.92 11.82
CA LEU A 280 -16.98 -13.29 11.65
C LEU A 280 -17.22 -14.15 12.88
N LYS A 281 -17.01 -13.62 14.09
CA LYS A 281 -17.26 -14.32 15.35
C LYS A 281 -18.75 -14.59 15.56
N GLU A 282 -19.61 -13.60 15.36
CA GLU A 282 -21.06 -13.70 15.50
C GLU A 282 -21.68 -14.71 14.49
N SER A 283 -21.15 -14.78 13.28
CA SER A 283 -21.60 -15.74 12.26
C SER A 283 -20.97 -17.14 12.38
N GLY A 284 -20.02 -17.34 13.32
CA GLY A 284 -19.32 -18.61 13.51
C GLY A 284 -18.31 -18.94 12.40
N GLN A 285 -17.90 -17.95 11.61
CA GLN A 285 -16.98 -18.15 10.48
C GLN A 285 -15.53 -17.76 10.79
N TYR A 286 -15.26 -17.22 11.99
CA TYR A 286 -13.96 -16.69 12.37
C TYR A 286 -12.83 -17.71 12.23
N ASP A 287 -13.06 -18.93 12.73
CA ASP A 287 -12.06 -20.01 12.70
C ASP A 287 -11.79 -20.51 11.27
N ASP A 288 -12.82 -20.54 10.43
CA ASP A 288 -12.74 -21.00 9.04
C ASP A 288 -12.21 -19.92 8.06
N THR A 289 -11.81 -18.74 8.55
CA THR A 289 -11.41 -17.60 7.72
C THR A 289 -9.93 -17.26 7.88
N ALA A 290 -9.20 -17.15 6.77
CA ALA A 290 -7.92 -16.46 6.71
C ALA A 290 -8.17 -14.94 6.61
N LEU A 291 -7.72 -14.17 7.60
CA LEU A 291 -7.81 -12.71 7.59
C LEU A 291 -6.42 -12.13 7.44
N ILE A 292 -6.19 -11.37 6.36
CA ILE A 292 -4.91 -10.77 6.03
C ILE A 292 -5.09 -9.26 5.95
N CYS A 293 -4.44 -8.55 6.87
CA CYS A 293 -4.44 -7.09 6.95
C CYS A 293 -3.08 -6.56 6.48
N PHE A 294 -3.07 -5.72 5.45
CA PHE A 294 -1.84 -5.18 4.89
C PHE A 294 -2.12 -3.87 4.15
N SER A 295 -1.09 -3.04 3.96
CA SER A 295 -1.19 -1.84 3.12
C SER A 295 -0.33 -1.97 1.87
N ASP A 296 -0.71 -1.27 0.82
CA ASP A 296 -0.01 -1.27 -0.46
C ASP A 296 1.29 -0.46 -0.46
N HIS A 297 1.35 0.64 0.29
CA HIS A 297 2.55 1.47 0.54
C HIS A 297 2.31 2.36 1.77
N GLY A 298 3.35 3.09 2.20
CA GLY A 298 3.27 4.04 3.31
C GLY A 298 3.03 5.49 2.86
N ASP A 299 3.38 6.42 3.77
CA ASP A 299 3.16 7.86 3.65
C ASP A 299 4.29 8.64 4.33
N TYR A 300 4.66 9.79 3.83
CA TYR A 300 5.63 10.64 4.52
C TYR A 300 5.08 11.25 5.82
N THR A 301 3.84 11.70 5.82
CA THR A 301 3.17 12.22 7.02
C THR A 301 4.04 13.24 7.79
N GLY A 302 4.67 14.16 7.08
CA GLY A 302 5.57 15.19 7.62
C GLY A 302 7.05 14.79 7.72
N ASP A 303 7.39 13.53 7.59
CA ASP A 303 8.80 13.12 7.53
C ASP A 303 9.47 13.74 6.31
N TYR A 304 10.73 14.15 6.48
CA TYR A 304 11.54 14.88 5.48
C TYR A 304 10.91 16.20 4.99
N GLY A 305 9.94 16.77 5.73
CA GLY A 305 9.19 17.96 5.32
C GLY A 305 8.21 17.70 4.16
N LEU A 306 7.72 16.48 4.04
CA LEU A 306 6.86 16.01 2.94
C LEU A 306 5.57 15.38 3.46
N VAL A 307 4.54 15.42 2.62
CA VAL A 307 3.29 14.67 2.81
C VAL A 307 3.04 13.78 1.61
N GLN A 308 2.14 12.81 1.79
CA GLN A 308 1.79 11.86 0.73
C GLN A 308 2.96 10.92 0.36
N LYS A 309 2.93 10.39 -0.81
CA LYS A 309 3.92 9.48 -1.40
C LYS A 309 4.66 10.12 -2.55
N ASN A 310 5.74 9.49 -2.98
CA ASN A 310 6.49 9.88 -4.17
C ASN A 310 6.83 8.64 -5.00
N PHE A 311 6.81 8.77 -6.32
CA PHE A 311 7.10 7.65 -7.24
C PHE A 311 8.51 7.07 -7.08
N VAL A 312 9.46 7.87 -6.67
CA VAL A 312 10.87 7.47 -6.57
C VAL A 312 11.42 7.58 -5.15
N GLY A 313 10.54 7.78 -4.18
CA GLY A 313 10.89 7.73 -2.76
C GLY A 313 11.08 6.28 -2.32
N MET A 314 12.22 5.98 -1.69
CA MET A 314 12.57 4.64 -1.23
C MET A 314 12.77 4.57 0.29
N GLU A 315 12.36 5.62 0.99
CA GLU A 315 12.44 5.71 2.45
C GLU A 315 11.48 4.70 3.09
N ASP A 316 11.84 4.17 4.26
CA ASP A 316 11.02 3.20 5.00
C ASP A 316 9.62 3.72 5.32
N ALA A 317 9.44 5.03 5.43
CA ALA A 317 8.14 5.66 5.60
C ALA A 317 7.15 5.32 4.47
N LEU A 318 7.67 5.08 3.25
CA LEU A 318 6.88 4.72 2.07
C LEU A 318 6.89 3.23 1.77
N THR A 319 8.05 2.58 1.94
CA THR A 319 8.27 1.21 1.44
C THR A 319 7.94 0.14 2.46
N ARG A 320 8.04 0.44 3.77
CA ARG A 320 7.69 -0.49 4.83
C ARG A 320 6.23 -0.37 5.21
N VAL A 321 5.51 -1.48 5.15
CA VAL A 321 4.05 -1.56 5.31
C VAL A 321 3.64 -2.57 6.38
N PRO A 322 2.43 -2.46 6.97
CA PRO A 322 1.85 -3.51 7.79
C PRO A 322 1.62 -4.78 6.97
N LEU A 323 1.85 -5.94 7.60
CA LEU A 323 1.35 -7.24 7.13
C LEU A 323 1.04 -8.09 8.36
N ILE A 324 -0.24 -8.35 8.60
CA ILE A 324 -0.73 -9.13 9.72
C ILE A 324 -1.59 -10.26 9.16
N ILE A 325 -1.29 -11.51 9.54
CA ILE A 325 -1.97 -12.70 9.06
C ILE A 325 -2.56 -13.48 10.23
N LYS A 326 -3.89 -13.55 10.27
CA LYS A 326 -4.65 -14.52 11.07
C LYS A 326 -5.00 -15.70 10.16
N PRO A 327 -4.39 -16.87 10.34
CA PRO A 327 -4.67 -18.03 9.49
C PRO A 327 -6.01 -18.70 9.84
N PRO A 328 -6.55 -19.58 8.96
CA PRO A 328 -7.68 -20.42 9.29
C PRO A 328 -7.26 -21.50 10.30
N ALA A 329 -8.25 -22.04 11.04
CA ALA A 329 -8.03 -23.12 11.99
C ALA A 329 -7.34 -24.34 11.33
N GLY A 330 -6.44 -24.96 12.08
CA GLY A 330 -5.65 -26.08 11.61
C GLY A 330 -4.32 -25.72 10.95
N THR A 331 -4.08 -24.45 10.66
CA THR A 331 -2.77 -23.95 10.27
C THR A 331 -1.89 -23.82 11.51
N PRO A 332 -0.68 -24.40 11.55
CA PRO A 332 0.25 -24.14 12.66
C PRO A 332 0.52 -22.66 12.81
N MET A 333 0.30 -22.11 14.01
CA MET A 333 0.48 -20.68 14.26
C MET A 333 0.90 -20.46 15.71
N LYS A 334 1.85 -19.54 15.91
CA LYS A 334 2.26 -18.97 17.20
C LYS A 334 2.08 -17.46 17.12
N PRO A 335 1.15 -16.87 17.88
CA PRO A 335 0.89 -15.43 17.81
C PRO A 335 2.13 -14.60 18.12
N GLY A 336 2.19 -13.39 17.58
CA GLY A 336 3.25 -12.43 17.87
C GLY A 336 3.89 -11.81 16.63
N VAL A 337 5.03 -11.16 16.84
CA VAL A 337 5.77 -10.45 15.80
C VAL A 337 6.87 -11.33 15.22
N ARG A 338 7.12 -11.21 13.91
CA ARG A 338 8.24 -11.80 13.18
C ARG A 338 9.11 -10.71 12.60
N ASP A 339 10.40 -10.81 12.83
CA ASP A 339 11.40 -9.84 12.31
C ASP A 339 12.01 -10.26 10.96
N SER A 340 11.54 -11.35 10.39
CA SER A 340 11.95 -11.81 9.05
C SER A 340 11.58 -10.79 7.98
N LEU A 341 12.50 -10.56 7.04
CA LEU A 341 12.22 -9.74 5.85
C LEU A 341 11.18 -10.43 4.97
N THR A 342 10.12 -9.70 4.62
CA THR A 342 9.05 -10.16 3.73
C THR A 342 8.73 -9.09 2.70
N GLU A 343 8.10 -9.50 1.62
CA GLU A 343 7.67 -8.64 0.52
C GLU A 343 6.19 -8.82 0.24
N LEU A 344 5.51 -7.80 -0.26
CA LEU A 344 4.08 -7.94 -0.60
C LEU A 344 3.83 -8.93 -1.76
N VAL A 345 4.81 -9.23 -2.61
CA VAL A 345 4.69 -10.33 -3.59
C VAL A 345 4.47 -11.69 -2.94
N ASP A 346 4.85 -11.86 -1.66
CA ASP A 346 4.65 -13.09 -0.88
C ASP A 346 3.17 -13.33 -0.54
N LEU A 347 2.33 -12.27 -0.65
CA LEU A 347 0.90 -12.34 -0.34
C LEU A 347 0.17 -13.34 -1.22
N SER A 348 0.39 -13.30 -2.53
CA SER A 348 -0.30 -14.20 -3.47
C SER A 348 0.03 -15.66 -3.19
N GLU A 349 1.30 -16.01 -2.94
CA GLU A 349 1.72 -17.38 -2.62
C GLU A 349 1.09 -17.87 -1.30
N THR A 350 1.05 -17.00 -0.29
CA THR A 350 0.45 -17.30 1.01
C THR A 350 -1.05 -17.55 0.88
N VAL A 351 -1.75 -16.74 0.09
CA VAL A 351 -3.18 -16.92 -0.18
C VAL A 351 -3.43 -18.20 -0.98
N TYR A 352 -2.60 -18.51 -1.99
CA TYR A 352 -2.68 -19.75 -2.75
C TYR A 352 -2.47 -20.98 -1.87
N ALA A 353 -1.53 -20.92 -0.92
CA ALA A 353 -1.34 -21.98 0.06
C ALA A 353 -2.60 -22.22 0.92
N PHE A 354 -3.24 -21.18 1.44
CA PHE A 354 -4.52 -21.30 2.16
C PHE A 354 -5.64 -21.85 1.27
N ALA A 355 -5.72 -21.38 0.03
CA ALA A 355 -6.72 -21.80 -0.94
C ALA A 355 -6.46 -23.21 -1.52
N GLN A 356 -5.28 -23.80 -1.28
CA GLN A 356 -4.83 -25.08 -1.84
C GLN A 356 -4.92 -25.10 -3.37
N ILE A 357 -4.42 -24.03 -4.00
CA ILE A 357 -4.32 -23.89 -5.46
C ILE A 357 -2.89 -23.57 -5.85
N ASP A 358 -2.51 -23.94 -7.08
CA ASP A 358 -1.19 -23.68 -7.66
C ASP A 358 -1.39 -23.19 -9.11
N PRO A 359 -1.55 -21.89 -9.31
CA PRO A 359 -1.73 -21.33 -10.63
C PRO A 359 -0.51 -21.55 -11.55
N ALA A 360 -0.78 -21.81 -12.82
CA ALA A 360 0.23 -22.24 -13.79
C ALA A 360 1.03 -21.06 -14.40
N TYR A 361 1.43 -20.05 -13.62
CA TYR A 361 2.30 -18.97 -14.08
C TYR A 361 3.46 -18.74 -13.11
N ARG A 362 4.54 -18.14 -13.61
CA ARG A 362 5.73 -17.86 -12.80
C ARG A 362 5.49 -16.68 -11.89
N ARG A 363 5.76 -16.86 -10.62
CA ARG A 363 5.67 -15.88 -9.54
C ARG A 363 6.98 -15.86 -8.77
N PHE A 364 7.23 -14.78 -8.03
CA PHE A 364 8.48 -14.59 -7.28
C PHE A 364 8.26 -14.49 -5.77
N GLY A 365 7.00 -14.51 -5.35
CA GLY A 365 6.61 -14.56 -3.94
C GLY A 365 7.00 -15.86 -3.27
N LYS A 366 7.00 -15.85 -1.95
CA LYS A 366 7.21 -17.02 -1.08
C LYS A 366 6.01 -17.22 -0.17
N ASP A 367 5.64 -18.47 0.04
CA ASP A 367 4.61 -18.82 1.02
C ASP A 367 5.07 -18.49 2.44
N LEU A 368 4.33 -17.64 3.15
CA LEU A 368 4.62 -17.25 4.52
C LEU A 368 4.01 -18.17 5.57
N THR A 369 3.20 -19.17 5.19
CA THR A 369 2.53 -20.06 6.15
C THR A 369 3.50 -20.78 7.08
N PRO A 370 4.73 -21.21 6.67
CA PRO A 370 5.69 -21.81 7.59
C PRO A 370 6.13 -20.88 8.73
N LEU A 371 6.26 -19.57 8.42
CA LEU A 371 6.69 -18.55 9.40
C LEU A 371 5.60 -18.26 10.45
N LEU A 372 4.35 -18.62 10.18
CA LEU A 372 3.28 -18.45 11.15
C LEU A 372 3.47 -19.35 12.36
N GLY A 373 3.94 -20.59 12.13
CA GLY A 373 4.14 -21.59 13.19
C GLY A 373 5.53 -21.58 13.82
N ASP A 374 6.54 -21.13 13.09
CA ASP A 374 7.94 -21.19 13.52
C ASP A 374 8.61 -19.81 13.42
N GLU A 375 8.89 -19.20 14.57
CA GLU A 375 9.53 -17.90 14.70
C GLU A 375 11.04 -17.90 14.42
N THR A 376 11.64 -19.08 14.25
CA THR A 376 13.08 -19.21 13.98
C THR A 376 13.41 -19.25 12.50
N LEU A 377 12.39 -19.33 11.64
CA LEU A 377 12.57 -19.33 10.20
C LEU A 377 12.74 -17.90 9.66
N ASP A 378 13.66 -17.76 8.72
CA ASP A 378 13.82 -16.56 7.91
C ASP A 378 13.21 -16.79 6.51
N ASN A 379 12.63 -15.74 5.95
CA ASN A 379 12.06 -15.78 4.60
C ASN A 379 13.06 -15.33 3.54
N ARG A 380 13.63 -14.14 3.73
CA ARG A 380 14.50 -13.49 2.76
C ARG A 380 15.69 -12.84 3.47
N GLU A 381 16.85 -12.84 2.81
CA GLU A 381 18.02 -12.06 3.23
C GLU A 381 17.96 -10.64 2.67
N ILE A 382 17.37 -10.48 1.47
CA ILE A 382 17.28 -9.22 0.73
C ILE A 382 15.87 -9.05 0.20
N VAL A 383 15.39 -7.80 0.25
CA VAL A 383 14.10 -7.34 -0.32
C VAL A 383 14.33 -6.20 -1.30
N PHE A 384 13.39 -6.03 -2.24
CA PHE A 384 13.48 -5.08 -3.32
C PHE A 384 12.22 -4.23 -3.44
N CYS A 385 12.40 -2.94 -3.70
CA CYS A 385 11.34 -2.03 -4.10
C CYS A 385 11.84 -1.21 -5.29
N GLU A 386 11.01 -0.99 -6.29
CA GLU A 386 11.43 -0.31 -7.51
C GLU A 386 10.35 0.60 -8.08
N SER A 387 10.77 1.64 -8.78
CA SER A 387 9.86 2.55 -9.46
C SER A 387 10.57 3.36 -10.56
N GLY A 388 9.85 4.34 -11.10
CA GLY A 388 10.38 5.26 -12.09
C GLY A 388 10.54 4.65 -13.49
N TYR A 389 10.96 5.47 -14.42
CA TYR A 389 11.08 5.09 -15.83
C TYR A 389 12.33 5.67 -16.49
N SER A 390 12.65 5.19 -17.68
CA SER A 390 13.73 5.74 -18.50
C SER A 390 13.20 6.89 -19.36
N LYS A 391 13.97 7.97 -19.50
CA LYS A 391 13.67 9.08 -20.43
C LYS A 391 13.50 8.63 -21.89
N ASN A 392 13.91 7.41 -22.22
CA ASN A 392 13.78 6.83 -23.55
C ASN A 392 12.59 5.85 -23.67
N GLN A 393 11.65 5.86 -22.72
CA GLN A 393 10.41 5.08 -22.76
C GLN A 393 9.24 5.97 -23.22
N PRO A 394 9.02 6.18 -24.52
CA PRO A 394 8.03 7.14 -25.04
C PRO A 394 6.58 6.79 -24.68
N GLU A 395 6.27 5.51 -24.49
CA GLU A 395 4.92 5.07 -24.14
C GLU A 395 4.50 5.53 -22.74
N CYS A 396 5.44 5.61 -21.81
CA CYS A 396 5.17 6.17 -20.48
C CYS A 396 4.83 7.67 -20.54
N HIS A 397 5.41 8.39 -21.49
CA HIS A 397 5.16 9.82 -21.68
C HIS A 397 3.82 10.10 -22.35
N GLN A 398 3.42 9.28 -23.34
CA GLN A 398 2.15 9.47 -24.04
C GLN A 398 0.96 9.23 -23.14
N ASN A 399 0.97 8.15 -22.37
CA ASN A 399 -0.11 7.84 -21.42
C ASN A 399 -0.16 8.85 -20.26
N THR A 400 1.00 9.30 -19.77
CA THR A 400 1.10 10.32 -18.73
C THR A 400 0.55 11.66 -19.22
N ALA A 401 0.84 12.05 -20.48
CA ALA A 401 0.32 13.29 -21.05
C ALA A 401 -1.20 13.26 -21.25
N GLU A 402 -1.78 12.12 -21.60
CA GLU A 402 -3.23 11.98 -21.77
C GLU A 402 -3.96 11.90 -20.42
N HIS A 403 -3.42 11.19 -19.46
CA HIS A 403 -3.95 11.12 -18.10
C HIS A 403 -3.82 12.47 -17.38
N VAL A 404 -2.67 13.13 -17.50
CA VAL A 404 -2.46 14.51 -17.02
C VAL A 404 -3.37 15.50 -17.74
N ARG A 405 -3.70 15.29 -19.03
CA ARG A 405 -4.65 16.14 -19.73
C ARG A 405 -6.09 15.93 -19.24
N ILE A 406 -6.50 14.72 -18.96
CA ILE A 406 -7.82 14.40 -18.38
C ILE A 406 -7.88 14.95 -16.94
N GLU A 407 -6.86 14.73 -16.13
CA GLU A 407 -6.78 15.30 -14.77
C GLU A 407 -6.63 16.84 -14.81
N ALA A 408 -5.89 17.41 -15.75
CA ALA A 408 -5.72 18.86 -15.86
C ALA A 408 -6.97 19.57 -16.45
N GLU A 409 -7.79 18.88 -17.23
CA GLU A 409 -9.09 19.40 -17.65
C GLU A 409 -10.12 19.32 -16.50
N GLU A 410 -9.99 18.36 -15.58
CA GLU A 410 -10.77 18.28 -14.33
C GLU A 410 -10.16 19.10 -13.18
N TRP A 411 -8.84 19.30 -13.18
CA TRP A 411 -8.06 19.93 -12.13
C TRP A 411 -7.28 21.12 -12.71
N ASP A 412 -7.80 22.29 -12.60
CA ASP A 412 -7.19 23.54 -13.07
C ASP A 412 -5.85 23.92 -12.34
N GLN A 413 -5.18 22.93 -11.72
CA GLN A 413 -3.98 23.08 -10.90
C GLN A 413 -2.97 21.93 -11.13
N PRO A 414 -1.65 22.19 -11.03
CA PRO A 414 -0.65 21.12 -11.04
C PRO A 414 -0.85 20.15 -9.87
N GLY A 415 -0.84 18.85 -10.16
CA GLY A 415 -0.92 17.84 -9.13
C GLY A 415 0.37 17.79 -8.28
N PRO A 416 0.28 17.55 -6.97
CA PRO A 416 1.43 17.51 -6.06
C PRO A 416 2.38 16.34 -6.35
N TYR A 417 1.91 15.34 -7.07
CA TYR A 417 2.68 14.17 -7.49
C TYR A 417 3.51 14.42 -8.74
N TRP A 418 3.20 15.49 -9.50
CA TRP A 418 3.75 15.81 -10.79
C TRP A 418 4.23 17.26 -10.83
N PRO A 419 5.46 17.55 -10.36
CA PRO A 419 6.02 18.91 -10.48
C PRO A 419 6.07 19.43 -11.91
N SER A 420 5.94 18.53 -12.90
CA SER A 420 6.03 18.80 -14.33
C SER A 420 4.68 18.80 -15.06
N SER A 421 3.52 18.75 -14.37
CA SER A 421 2.22 18.70 -15.07
C SER A 421 1.90 19.95 -15.87
N HIS A 422 2.64 21.05 -15.70
CA HIS A 422 2.52 22.27 -16.51
C HIS A 422 3.66 22.47 -17.51
N THR A 423 4.75 21.73 -17.39
CA THR A 423 5.77 21.68 -18.43
C THR A 423 5.50 20.43 -19.26
N ASN A 424 5.39 20.58 -20.57
CA ASN A 424 5.30 19.46 -21.48
C ASN A 424 6.35 18.42 -21.08
N PRO A 425 5.95 17.18 -20.66
CA PRO A 425 6.91 16.17 -20.23
C PRO A 425 7.96 15.84 -21.31
N LEU A 426 7.71 16.26 -22.56
CA LEU A 426 8.62 16.15 -23.68
C LEU A 426 9.67 17.27 -23.74
N GLU A 427 9.49 18.36 -23.01
CA GLU A 427 10.36 19.54 -23.04
C GLU A 427 11.37 19.60 -21.90
N GLU A 428 11.07 19.01 -20.72
CA GLU A 428 12.06 18.83 -19.65
C GLU A 428 12.51 17.37 -19.56
N PRO A 429 13.82 17.12 -19.43
CA PRO A 429 14.29 15.78 -19.17
C PRO A 429 13.73 15.29 -17.81
N VAL A 430 12.92 14.23 -17.82
CA VAL A 430 12.26 13.65 -16.64
C VAL A 430 13.28 12.89 -15.76
N THR A 431 14.46 13.50 -15.57
CA THR A 431 15.59 12.88 -14.88
C THR A 431 15.30 12.61 -13.42
N HIS A 432 14.47 13.44 -12.79
CA HIS A 432 14.07 13.28 -11.39
C HIS A 432 13.06 12.15 -11.16
N MET A 433 12.46 11.59 -12.20
CA MET A 433 11.59 10.41 -12.15
C MET A 433 12.29 9.17 -12.72
N GLY A 434 13.61 9.20 -12.79
CA GLY A 434 14.41 8.09 -13.29
C GLY A 434 14.19 6.80 -12.52
N LYS A 435 14.42 5.66 -13.18
CA LYS A 435 14.34 4.35 -12.52
C LYS A 435 15.14 4.37 -11.21
N VAL A 436 14.53 3.87 -10.18
CA VAL A 436 15.11 3.72 -8.84
C VAL A 436 14.82 2.31 -8.34
N THR A 437 15.78 1.73 -7.63
CA THR A 437 15.60 0.44 -6.96
C THR A 437 16.25 0.46 -5.59
N MET A 438 15.49 0.11 -4.58
CA MET A 438 15.95 -0.19 -3.23
C MET A 438 16.38 -1.67 -3.18
N VAL A 439 17.57 -1.91 -2.64
CA VAL A 439 18.10 -3.23 -2.27
C VAL A 439 18.37 -3.20 -0.78
N ARG A 440 17.67 -4.00 0.00
CA ARG A 440 17.69 -3.87 1.46
C ARG A 440 17.87 -5.22 2.16
N THR A 441 18.82 -5.25 3.09
CA THR A 441 18.99 -6.30 4.11
C THR A 441 18.38 -5.85 5.45
N ASN A 442 18.54 -6.65 6.49
CA ASN A 442 18.19 -6.25 7.86
C ASN A 442 18.98 -5.03 8.36
N ARG A 443 20.20 -4.81 7.87
CA ARG A 443 21.07 -3.74 8.32
C ARG A 443 21.31 -2.65 7.28
N TYR A 444 21.51 -3.02 6.03
CA TYR A 444 21.95 -2.09 5.00
C TYR A 444 20.87 -1.88 3.93
N LYS A 445 20.88 -0.67 3.39
CA LYS A 445 19.97 -0.26 2.33
C LYS A 445 20.76 0.49 1.26
N LEU A 446 20.76 -0.05 0.05
CA LEU A 446 21.29 0.58 -1.15
C LEU A 446 20.13 1.08 -2.00
N VAL A 447 20.18 2.33 -2.43
CA VAL A 447 19.22 2.90 -3.38
C VAL A 447 19.95 3.27 -4.66
N LEU A 448 19.69 2.52 -5.70
CA LEU A 448 20.25 2.70 -7.04
C LEU A 448 19.36 3.65 -7.85
N ARG A 449 19.96 4.65 -8.52
CA ARG A 449 19.25 5.69 -9.27
C ARG A 449 19.83 5.83 -10.68
N LEU A 450 18.96 5.83 -11.70
CA LEU A 450 19.40 5.86 -13.09
C LEU A 450 20.05 7.20 -13.51
N TYR A 451 19.59 8.32 -12.95
CA TYR A 451 20.03 9.65 -13.39
C TYR A 451 20.59 10.53 -12.27
N GLU A 452 20.66 10.00 -11.05
CA GLU A 452 21.16 10.67 -9.87
C GLU A 452 22.18 9.79 -9.14
N PRO A 453 23.01 10.33 -8.24
CA PRO A 453 23.87 9.52 -7.41
C PRO A 453 23.09 8.52 -6.56
N ASP A 454 23.70 7.35 -6.37
CA ASP A 454 23.16 6.33 -5.48
C ASP A 454 23.27 6.76 -4.01
N SER A 455 22.50 6.09 -3.16
CA SER A 455 22.56 6.31 -1.71
C SER A 455 22.73 4.97 -0.99
N PHE A 456 23.45 5.01 0.14
CA PHE A 456 23.65 3.84 0.98
C PHE A 456 23.48 4.22 2.46
N PHE A 457 22.72 3.42 3.20
CA PHE A 457 22.38 3.68 4.60
C PHE A 457 22.66 2.44 5.46
N ASP A 458 23.16 2.64 6.67
CA ASP A 458 23.12 1.66 7.75
C ASP A 458 21.84 1.90 8.57
N VAL A 459 20.77 1.24 8.18
CA VAL A 459 19.44 1.47 8.75
C VAL A 459 19.24 0.92 10.16
N GLN A 460 20.23 0.20 10.67
CA GLN A 460 20.27 -0.21 12.07
C GLN A 460 20.78 0.92 12.96
N ASP A 461 21.83 1.61 12.52
CA ASP A 461 22.45 2.72 13.25
C ASP A 461 21.79 4.07 12.91
N ASP A 462 21.23 4.20 11.70
CA ASP A 462 20.50 5.37 11.18
C ASP A 462 19.13 4.97 10.63
N PRO A 463 18.17 4.59 11.48
CA PRO A 463 16.83 4.16 11.04
C PRO A 463 16.00 5.27 10.37
N LYS A 464 16.47 6.51 10.40
CA LYS A 464 15.86 7.67 9.73
C LYS A 464 16.53 8.01 8.39
N GLU A 465 17.51 7.21 7.96
CA GLU A 465 18.18 7.36 6.66
C GLU A 465 18.70 8.78 6.38
N LEU A 466 19.29 9.41 7.40
CA LEU A 466 19.78 10.78 7.33
C LEU A 466 21.23 10.90 6.85
N GLN A 467 22.00 9.80 6.90
CA GLN A 467 23.42 9.78 6.60
C GLN A 467 23.71 8.89 5.39
N ASN A 468 23.78 9.51 4.20
CA ASN A 468 24.22 8.78 3.01
C ASN A 468 25.72 8.41 3.13
N ARG A 469 26.01 7.11 3.18
CA ARG A 469 27.36 6.55 3.35
C ARG A 469 27.89 5.88 2.07
N ILE A 470 27.40 6.26 0.91
CA ILE A 470 27.77 5.64 -0.37
C ILE A 470 29.28 5.73 -0.65
N ASP A 471 29.93 6.79 -0.20
CA ASP A 471 31.37 7.02 -0.40
C ASP A 471 32.24 6.54 0.77
N ASP A 472 31.68 5.87 1.78
CA ASP A 472 32.44 5.35 2.93
C ASP A 472 33.35 4.20 2.52
N PRO A 473 34.69 4.35 2.63
CA PRO A 473 35.62 3.30 2.21
C PRO A 473 35.45 1.97 2.99
N SER A 474 34.97 2.03 4.23
CA SER A 474 34.79 0.83 5.06
C SER A 474 33.57 -0.01 4.66
N LEU A 475 32.63 0.55 3.87
CA LEU A 475 31.37 -0.09 3.47
C LEU A 475 31.35 -0.52 2.00
N GLN A 476 32.45 -0.32 1.25
CA GLN A 476 32.48 -0.62 -0.19
C GLN A 476 32.26 -2.11 -0.52
N ALA A 477 32.64 -3.02 0.37
CA ALA A 477 32.38 -4.45 0.20
C ALA A 477 30.88 -4.77 0.29
N GLU A 478 30.16 -4.17 1.24
CA GLU A 478 28.70 -4.33 1.39
C GLU A 478 27.95 -3.69 0.24
N ILE A 479 28.38 -2.50 -0.20
CA ILE A 479 27.80 -1.84 -1.39
C ILE A 479 27.98 -2.72 -2.62
N ALA A 480 29.16 -3.31 -2.82
CA ALA A 480 29.41 -4.21 -3.95
C ALA A 480 28.52 -5.47 -3.88
N HIS A 481 28.37 -6.07 -2.71
CA HIS A 481 27.48 -7.22 -2.48
C HIS A 481 26.01 -6.89 -2.85
N LEU A 482 25.50 -5.76 -2.41
CA LEU A 482 24.13 -5.38 -2.73
C LEU A 482 23.94 -5.04 -4.23
N ARG A 483 24.96 -4.53 -4.92
CA ARG A 483 24.93 -4.33 -6.37
C ARG A 483 24.95 -5.67 -7.14
N GLU A 484 25.68 -6.65 -6.64
CA GLU A 484 25.66 -8.01 -7.18
C GLU A 484 24.27 -8.64 -7.01
N ALA A 485 23.71 -8.60 -5.81
CA ALA A 485 22.35 -9.08 -5.52
C ALA A 485 21.28 -8.40 -6.41
N PHE A 486 21.39 -7.09 -6.66
CA PHE A 486 20.53 -6.39 -7.60
C PHE A 486 20.64 -6.97 -9.02
N THR A 487 21.86 -7.25 -9.47
CA THR A 487 22.09 -7.80 -10.82
C THR A 487 21.51 -9.20 -10.95
N GLU A 488 21.73 -10.06 -9.96
CA GLU A 488 21.16 -11.40 -9.91
C GLU A 488 19.63 -11.36 -9.91
N TRP A 489 19.04 -10.54 -9.03
CA TRP A 489 17.60 -10.35 -8.97
C TRP A 489 17.00 -9.91 -10.31
N LEU A 490 17.62 -8.96 -11.01
CA LEU A 490 17.16 -8.55 -12.35
C LEU A 490 17.19 -9.71 -13.33
N TRP A 491 18.28 -10.49 -13.38
CA TRP A 491 18.39 -11.60 -14.32
C TRP A 491 17.39 -12.72 -14.03
N GLU A 492 17.09 -12.95 -12.75
CA GLU A 492 16.12 -13.97 -12.37
C GLU A 492 14.67 -13.54 -12.64
N THR A 493 14.40 -12.22 -12.66
CA THR A 493 13.05 -11.69 -12.69
C THR A 493 12.72 -10.83 -13.91
N ASP A 494 13.65 -10.63 -14.85
CA ASP A 494 13.49 -9.77 -16.04
C ASP A 494 12.43 -10.25 -17.03
N SER A 495 12.07 -11.52 -16.96
CA SER A 495 11.10 -12.13 -17.86
C SER A 495 10.35 -13.29 -17.22
N THR A 496 9.16 -13.57 -17.74
CA THR A 496 8.38 -14.77 -17.42
C THR A 496 8.36 -15.74 -18.59
N VAL A 497 8.40 -17.05 -18.29
CA VAL A 497 8.22 -18.07 -19.31
C VAL A 497 6.77 -18.02 -19.81
N PRO A 498 6.50 -17.96 -21.12
CA PRO A 498 5.14 -17.97 -21.66
C PRO A 498 4.34 -19.20 -21.19
N PHE A 499 3.04 -19.02 -20.94
CA PHE A 499 2.13 -20.10 -20.49
C PHE A 499 1.86 -21.17 -21.54
N SER A 500 1.84 -20.76 -22.80
CA SER A 500 1.58 -21.65 -23.93
C SER A 500 2.73 -21.59 -24.93
N ARG A 501 3.00 -22.71 -25.57
CA ARG A 501 3.90 -22.76 -26.73
C ARG A 501 3.10 -22.43 -27.98
N ASP A 502 3.68 -21.60 -28.83
CA ASP A 502 3.12 -21.40 -30.14
C ASP A 502 3.13 -22.76 -30.91
N ALA A 503 2.06 -23.01 -31.63
CA ALA A 503 2.03 -24.14 -32.55
C ALA A 503 3.09 -23.90 -33.66
N ARG A 504 3.98 -24.86 -33.86
CA ARG A 504 4.95 -24.86 -34.95
C ARG A 504 4.56 -25.86 -36.00
#